data_b6ee2a6531b0c047f6d9a019972ae987
#
_entry.id   b6ee2a6531b0c047f6d9a019972ae987
#
_cell.length_a   1.000
_cell.length_b   1.000
_cell.length_c   1.000
_cell.angle_alpha   90.00
_cell.angle_beta   90.00
_cell.angle_gamma   90.00
#
_symmetry.space_group_name_H-M   'P 1'
#
loop_
_entity.id
_entity.type
_entity.pdbx_description
1 polymer ?
#
loop_
_entity_poly.entity_id
_entity_poly.type
_entity_poly.pdbx_seq_one_letter_code
_entity_poly.pdbx_strand_id
1 'polypeptide(L)'
;MVGDLLGHLNRLDGELYSFKGRESDFRVAINPNSRWRSGLCHLSDGRPFISLLPWGGLSMLTNCVTLIGTIPTSHPFPLLGSVVEGASFTFFEGELISYSAQRGEGLLDIALQIDTGARRVSEISLIDKRLALPPKAKGWGYKGFDQAVTHTFTLGMGEASHIEALGEYTNEEELAQETGCNLSAIRVRVPFDLESLSVTCEGEGTIMRDGEFIF
;
A
#
# COMPACT_ATOMS: atom_id res chain seq x y z
N MET A 1 -11.62 13.19 12.10
CA MET A 1 -10.36 13.29 11.33
C MET A 1 -10.15 12.11 10.39
N VAL A 2 -9.83 10.86 10.82
CA VAL A 2 -9.63 9.74 9.86
C VAL A 2 -10.91 9.40 9.09
N GLY A 3 -12.06 9.41 9.74
CA GLY A 3 -13.36 9.16 9.08
C GLY A 3 -13.74 10.22 8.06
N ASP A 4 -13.50 11.49 8.36
CA ASP A 4 -13.79 12.60 7.45
C ASP A 4 -12.89 12.54 6.22
N LEU A 5 -11.61 12.21 6.45
CA LEU A 5 -10.61 11.99 5.43
C LEU A 5 -10.98 10.83 4.51
N LEU A 6 -11.36 9.68 5.10
CA LEU A 6 -11.81 8.53 4.34
C LEU A 6 -13.02 8.85 3.46
N GLY A 7 -14.00 9.57 4.05
CA GLY A 7 -15.19 10.03 3.33
C GLY A 7 -14.84 11.01 2.20
N HIS A 8 -13.83 11.85 2.36
CA HIS A 8 -13.36 12.76 1.31
C HIS A 8 -12.69 11.97 0.17
N LEU A 9 -11.73 11.11 0.48
CA LEU A 9 -11.00 10.32 -0.53
C LEU A 9 -11.93 9.42 -1.35
N ASN A 10 -12.95 8.84 -0.73
CA ASN A 10 -13.93 8.00 -1.43
C ASN A 10 -14.97 8.78 -2.25
N ARG A 11 -14.93 10.12 -2.25
CA ARG A 11 -15.73 10.97 -3.14
C ARG A 11 -14.94 11.50 -4.34
N LEU A 12 -13.61 11.26 -4.38
CA LEU A 12 -12.79 11.65 -5.52
C LEU A 12 -13.13 10.75 -6.72
N ASP A 13 -13.30 11.36 -7.87
CA ASP A 13 -13.58 10.65 -9.13
C ASP A 13 -12.30 10.28 -9.89
N GLY A 14 -11.15 10.81 -9.47
CA GLY A 14 -9.87 10.55 -10.11
C GLY A 14 -9.36 9.13 -9.83
N GLU A 15 -8.96 8.42 -10.88
CA GLU A 15 -8.48 7.04 -10.79
C GLU A 15 -6.95 6.95 -10.70
N LEU A 16 -6.22 7.93 -11.30
CA LEU A 16 -4.76 7.91 -11.36
C LEU A 16 -4.14 8.78 -10.27
N TYR A 17 -3.24 8.18 -9.51
CA TYR A 17 -2.51 8.84 -8.44
C TYR A 17 -1.03 8.94 -8.78
N SER A 18 -0.45 10.13 -8.61
CA SER A 18 0.97 10.41 -8.77
C SER A 18 1.60 10.65 -7.41
N PHE A 19 2.70 9.96 -7.15
CA PHE A 19 3.43 9.96 -5.89
C PHE A 19 4.83 10.54 -6.13
N LYS A 20 5.17 11.64 -5.48
CA LYS A 20 6.48 12.30 -5.59
C LYS A 20 7.05 12.58 -4.21
N GLY A 21 8.24 12.07 -3.97
CA GLY A 21 9.01 12.29 -2.77
C GLY A 21 10.46 12.65 -3.13
N ARG A 22 11.35 12.62 -2.14
CA ARG A 22 12.77 12.91 -2.38
C ARG A 22 13.40 11.98 -3.42
N GLU A 23 13.10 10.71 -3.35
CA GLU A 23 13.65 9.66 -4.21
C GLU A 23 12.55 8.78 -4.84
N SER A 24 11.31 8.93 -4.39
CA SER A 24 10.14 8.24 -4.94
C SER A 24 9.55 9.07 -6.08
N ASP A 25 9.37 8.47 -7.25
CA ASP A 25 8.62 9.05 -8.36
C ASP A 25 7.89 7.93 -9.10
N PHE A 26 6.59 7.83 -8.85
CA PHE A 26 5.77 6.80 -9.48
C PHE A 26 4.31 7.24 -9.59
N ARG A 27 3.60 6.56 -10.48
CA ARG A 27 2.16 6.74 -10.65
C ARG A 27 1.47 5.38 -10.75
N VAL A 28 0.23 5.30 -10.28
CA VAL A 28 -0.58 4.09 -10.32
C VAL A 28 -2.06 4.45 -10.31
N ALA A 29 -2.87 3.69 -11.04
CA ALA A 29 -4.31 3.78 -10.93
C ALA A 29 -4.82 2.97 -9.72
N ILE A 30 -5.91 3.43 -9.10
CA ILE A 30 -6.66 2.66 -8.12
C ILE A 30 -7.40 1.51 -8.83
N ASN A 31 -7.60 0.39 -8.16
CA ASN A 31 -8.47 -0.66 -8.66
C ASN A 31 -9.92 -0.13 -8.70
N PRO A 32 -10.61 -0.15 -9.84
CA PRO A 32 -11.92 0.47 -10.01
C PRO A 32 -13.03 -0.15 -9.14
N ASN A 33 -12.82 -1.39 -8.70
CA ASN A 33 -13.77 -2.11 -7.82
C ASN A 33 -13.44 -1.92 -6.33
N SER A 34 -12.43 -1.10 -6.00
CA SER A 34 -12.00 -0.88 -4.61
C SER A 34 -12.35 0.53 -4.11
N ARG A 35 -12.28 0.66 -2.78
CA ARG A 35 -12.38 1.95 -2.08
C ARG A 35 -11.24 2.11 -1.10
N TRP A 36 -10.93 3.34 -0.77
CA TRP A 36 -10.07 3.65 0.35
C TRP A 36 -10.63 3.05 1.64
N ARG A 37 -9.79 2.40 2.40
CA ARG A 37 -10.11 1.79 3.68
C ARG A 37 -9.19 2.31 4.77
N SER A 38 -9.68 2.22 6.01
CA SER A 38 -8.91 2.51 7.22
C SER A 38 -9.05 1.35 8.21
N GLY A 39 -8.33 1.41 9.32
CA GLY A 39 -8.54 0.49 10.45
C GLY A 39 -9.88 0.68 11.17
N LEU A 40 -10.67 1.70 10.79
CA LEU A 40 -12.02 1.90 11.30
C LEU A 40 -13.00 0.95 10.60
N CYS A 41 -13.54 0.03 11.36
CA CYS A 41 -14.54 -0.93 10.94
C CYS A 41 -15.87 -0.66 11.65
N HIS A 42 -16.95 -1.28 11.18
CA HIS A 42 -18.27 -1.24 11.83
C HIS A 42 -18.76 -2.65 12.10
N LEU A 43 -19.33 -2.85 13.26
CA LEU A 43 -20.05 -4.08 13.59
C LEU A 43 -21.35 -4.15 12.77
N SER A 44 -22.00 -5.33 12.75
CA SER A 44 -23.27 -5.53 12.06
C SER A 44 -24.41 -4.63 12.58
N ASP A 45 -24.29 -4.13 13.81
CA ASP A 45 -25.21 -3.18 14.42
C ASP A 45 -24.85 -1.70 14.17
N GLY A 46 -23.82 -1.44 13.34
CA GLY A 46 -23.36 -0.09 12.96
C GLY A 46 -22.39 0.56 13.95
N ARG A 47 -22.02 -0.07 15.07
CA ARG A 47 -21.08 0.50 16.02
C ARG A 47 -19.67 0.51 15.44
N PRO A 48 -18.96 1.67 15.45
CA PRO A 48 -17.60 1.74 14.97
C PRO A 48 -16.63 1.08 15.95
N PHE A 49 -15.62 0.41 15.42
CA PHE A 49 -14.47 -0.08 16.18
C PHE A 49 -13.20 0.01 15.33
N ILE A 50 -12.05 0.04 15.99
CA ILE A 50 -10.75 0.00 15.31
C ILE A 50 -10.26 -1.43 15.35
N SER A 51 -10.15 -2.05 14.16
CA SER A 51 -9.78 -3.46 14.02
C SER A 51 -8.32 -3.74 14.36
N LEU A 52 -7.46 -2.73 14.19
CA LEU A 52 -6.03 -2.84 14.46
C LEU A 52 -5.52 -1.52 15.06
N LEU A 53 -5.02 -1.58 16.30
CA LEU A 53 -4.34 -0.46 16.95
C LEU A 53 -2.81 -0.67 16.89
N PRO A 54 -2.04 0.40 16.75
CA PRO A 54 -2.35 1.82 16.59
C PRO A 54 -2.29 2.26 15.12
N TRP A 55 -3.29 1.97 14.33
CA TRP A 55 -3.26 2.27 12.90
C TRP A 55 -4.15 3.47 12.54
N GLY A 56 -3.51 4.55 12.09
CA GLY A 56 -4.16 5.77 11.57
C GLY A 56 -4.04 5.91 10.05
N GLY A 57 -3.59 4.87 9.36
CA GLY A 57 -3.36 4.89 7.91
C GLY A 57 -4.62 4.59 7.10
N LEU A 58 -4.53 4.92 5.83
CA LEU A 58 -5.52 4.66 4.80
C LEU A 58 -4.88 3.81 3.72
N SER A 59 -5.58 2.80 3.22
CA SER A 59 -5.09 1.94 2.14
C SER A 59 -6.07 1.86 0.98
N MET A 60 -5.52 1.62 -0.20
CA MET A 60 -6.26 1.38 -1.44
C MET A 60 -5.65 0.20 -2.18
N LEU A 61 -6.47 -0.57 -2.89
CA LEU A 61 -5.97 -1.50 -3.89
C LEU A 61 -5.58 -0.76 -5.15
N THR A 62 -4.46 -1.14 -5.73
CA THR A 62 -4.01 -0.62 -7.02
C THR A 62 -4.58 -1.46 -8.17
N ASN A 63 -4.75 -0.84 -9.31
CA ASN A 63 -4.79 -1.58 -10.56
C ASN A 63 -3.37 -2.07 -10.86
N CYS A 64 -3.12 -3.33 -10.56
CA CYS A 64 -1.77 -3.90 -10.49
C CYS A 64 -0.99 -3.92 -11.81
N VAL A 65 -1.63 -3.56 -12.93
CA VAL A 65 -0.99 -3.47 -14.26
C VAL A 65 -0.67 -2.03 -14.69
N THR A 66 -0.84 -1.03 -13.81
CA THR A 66 -0.71 0.39 -14.19
C THR A 66 0.48 1.10 -13.57
N LEU A 67 1.14 0.51 -12.57
CA LEU A 67 2.23 1.19 -11.86
C LEU A 67 3.43 1.41 -12.77
N ILE A 68 3.89 2.67 -12.82
CA ILE A 68 5.10 3.09 -13.54
C ILE A 68 5.91 3.98 -12.63
N GLY A 69 7.21 3.70 -12.49
CA GLY A 69 8.15 4.52 -11.75
C GLY A 69 8.99 3.75 -10.75
N THR A 70 9.67 4.47 -9.85
CA THR A 70 10.64 3.92 -8.91
C THR A 70 10.25 4.24 -7.47
N ILE A 71 10.34 3.24 -6.61
CA ILE A 71 10.02 3.32 -5.19
C ILE A 71 11.20 2.78 -4.37
N PRO A 72 12.03 3.64 -3.79
CA PRO A 72 13.05 3.22 -2.83
C PRO A 72 12.44 3.00 -1.44
N THR A 73 13.05 2.11 -0.67
CA THR A 73 12.62 1.85 0.71
C THR A 73 13.14 2.91 1.67
N SER A 74 12.30 3.35 2.60
CA SER A 74 12.70 4.31 3.64
C SER A 74 13.30 3.63 4.88
N HIS A 75 12.98 2.36 5.10
CA HIS A 75 13.36 1.59 6.28
C HIS A 75 13.63 0.12 5.92
N PRO A 76 14.42 -0.61 6.74
CA PRO A 76 14.51 -2.05 6.64
C PRO A 76 13.16 -2.73 6.86
N PHE A 77 12.91 -3.83 6.16
CA PHE A 77 11.68 -4.61 6.31
C PHE A 77 11.97 -6.12 6.38
N PRO A 78 11.12 -6.89 7.09
CA PRO A 78 11.30 -8.34 7.23
C PRO A 78 10.87 -9.08 5.96
N LEU A 79 11.67 -10.06 5.55
CA LEU A 79 11.36 -10.96 4.45
C LEU A 79 11.97 -12.35 4.72
N LEU A 80 11.15 -13.41 4.62
CA LEU A 80 11.58 -14.82 4.82
C LEU A 80 12.41 -15.06 6.08
N GLY A 81 12.02 -14.41 7.19
CA GLY A 81 12.69 -14.58 8.49
C GLY A 81 13.98 -13.78 8.68
N SER A 82 14.36 -12.97 7.69
CA SER A 82 15.52 -12.07 7.74
C SER A 82 15.10 -10.64 7.39
N VAL A 83 16.03 -9.75 7.07
CA VAL A 83 15.79 -8.33 6.84
C VAL A 83 16.37 -7.91 5.49
N VAL A 84 15.59 -7.12 4.74
CA VAL A 84 16.02 -6.41 3.53
C VAL A 84 16.24 -4.94 3.89
N GLU A 85 17.36 -4.35 3.43
CA GLU A 85 17.74 -2.97 3.71
C GLU A 85 18.17 -2.25 2.43
N GLY A 86 17.79 -0.95 2.32
CA GLY A 86 18.19 -0.08 1.23
C GLY A 86 17.79 -0.61 -0.15
N ALA A 87 16.55 -1.13 -0.24
CA ALA A 87 16.05 -1.65 -1.50
C ALA A 87 15.43 -0.53 -2.35
N SER A 88 15.43 -0.75 -3.66
CA SER A 88 14.75 0.09 -4.64
C SER A 88 14.07 -0.80 -5.67
N PHE A 89 12.86 -0.40 -6.08
CA PHE A 89 12.01 -1.18 -6.99
C PHE A 89 11.58 -0.30 -8.14
N THR A 90 11.80 -0.73 -9.38
CA THR A 90 11.37 -0.01 -10.58
C THR A 90 10.33 -0.81 -11.34
N PHE A 91 9.20 -0.18 -11.63
CA PHE A 91 8.05 -0.79 -12.28
C PHE A 91 7.78 -0.14 -13.63
N PHE A 92 7.30 -0.95 -14.56
CA PHE A 92 6.77 -0.50 -15.84
C PHE A 92 5.52 -1.31 -16.17
N GLU A 93 4.40 -0.62 -16.45
CA GLU A 93 3.10 -1.25 -16.73
C GLU A 93 2.72 -2.30 -15.67
N GLY A 94 2.93 -1.95 -14.40
CA GLY A 94 2.63 -2.78 -13.23
C GLY A 94 3.61 -3.92 -12.97
N GLU A 95 4.54 -4.21 -13.88
CA GLU A 95 5.53 -5.26 -13.69
C GLU A 95 6.81 -4.70 -13.07
N LEU A 96 7.34 -5.41 -12.07
CA LEU A 96 8.64 -5.13 -11.50
C LEU A 96 9.74 -5.53 -12.49
N ILE A 97 10.36 -4.52 -13.14
CA ILE A 97 11.38 -4.72 -14.17
C ILE A 97 12.80 -4.71 -13.62
N SER A 98 13.02 -4.05 -12.48
CA SER A 98 14.33 -3.98 -11.82
C SER A 98 14.17 -3.75 -10.33
N TYR A 99 15.06 -4.35 -9.56
CA TYR A 99 15.20 -4.10 -8.12
C TYR A 99 16.66 -4.26 -7.71
N SER A 100 17.00 -3.67 -6.57
CA SER A 100 18.30 -3.83 -5.91
C SER A 100 18.11 -3.71 -4.41
N ALA A 101 19.06 -4.22 -3.62
CA ALA A 101 19.11 -4.01 -2.18
C ALA A 101 20.55 -3.97 -1.68
N GLN A 102 20.82 -3.12 -0.69
CA GLN A 102 22.12 -3.09 -0.04
C GLN A 102 22.37 -4.36 0.78
N ARG A 103 21.27 -4.92 1.34
CA ARG A 103 21.27 -6.19 2.09
C ARG A 103 19.99 -6.95 1.81
N GLY A 104 20.10 -8.28 1.67
CA GLY A 104 18.96 -9.16 1.51
C GLY A 104 18.42 -9.26 0.08
N GLU A 105 19.16 -8.85 -0.94
CA GLU A 105 18.75 -8.97 -2.34
C GLU A 105 18.39 -10.40 -2.74
N GLY A 106 19.18 -11.40 -2.31
CA GLY A 106 18.85 -12.81 -2.53
C GLY A 106 17.55 -13.29 -1.89
N LEU A 107 17.04 -12.60 -0.86
CA LEU A 107 15.69 -12.87 -0.32
C LEU A 107 14.59 -12.36 -1.25
N LEU A 108 14.84 -11.22 -1.89
CA LEU A 108 13.95 -10.69 -2.94
C LEU A 108 13.93 -11.63 -4.15
N ASP A 109 15.09 -12.15 -4.57
CA ASP A 109 15.18 -13.13 -5.66
C ASP A 109 14.27 -14.35 -5.40
N ILE A 110 14.32 -14.88 -4.18
CA ILE A 110 13.47 -16.02 -3.79
C ILE A 110 12.00 -15.65 -3.79
N ALA A 111 11.63 -14.54 -3.13
CA ALA A 111 10.24 -14.14 -2.96
C ALA A 111 9.58 -13.78 -4.30
N LEU A 112 10.29 -13.06 -5.18
CA LEU A 112 9.77 -12.55 -6.45
C LEU A 112 9.72 -13.61 -7.55
N GLN A 113 10.25 -14.82 -7.32
CA GLN A 113 10.17 -15.97 -8.23
C GLN A 113 9.03 -16.94 -7.89
N ILE A 114 8.32 -16.74 -6.78
CA ILE A 114 7.26 -17.66 -6.33
C ILE A 114 6.14 -17.75 -7.35
N ASP A 115 5.67 -16.62 -7.86
CA ASP A 115 4.65 -16.52 -8.89
C ASP A 115 4.72 -15.17 -9.63
N THR A 116 3.91 -15.01 -10.67
CA THR A 116 3.88 -13.76 -11.46
C THR A 116 3.28 -12.59 -10.69
N GLY A 117 2.34 -12.84 -9.78
CA GLY A 117 1.71 -11.83 -8.94
C GLY A 117 2.67 -11.26 -7.90
N ALA A 118 3.69 -12.02 -7.49
CA ALA A 118 4.71 -11.57 -6.54
C ALA A 118 5.46 -10.31 -7.01
N ARG A 119 5.51 -10.06 -8.30
CA ARG A 119 6.21 -8.93 -8.95
C ARG A 119 5.31 -7.71 -9.17
N ARG A 120 4.12 -7.69 -8.62
CA ARG A 120 3.13 -6.62 -8.80
C ARG A 120 2.80 -5.95 -7.46
N VAL A 121 2.57 -4.64 -7.50
CA VAL A 121 2.04 -3.91 -6.35
C VAL A 121 0.53 -4.02 -6.36
N SER A 122 -0.03 -4.49 -5.27
CA SER A 122 -1.47 -4.71 -5.11
C SER A 122 -2.15 -3.68 -4.20
N GLU A 123 -1.40 -3.07 -3.29
CA GLU A 123 -1.95 -2.17 -2.28
C GLU A 123 -0.95 -1.06 -1.96
N ILE A 124 -1.45 0.15 -1.75
CA ILE A 124 -0.69 1.27 -1.19
C ILE A 124 -1.40 1.72 0.09
N SER A 125 -0.62 1.87 1.16
CA SER A 125 -1.09 2.40 2.44
C SER A 125 -0.38 3.70 2.75
N LEU A 126 -1.17 4.73 3.03
CA LEU A 126 -0.69 6.06 3.41
C LEU A 126 -1.03 6.37 4.86
N ILE A 127 -0.13 6.99 5.56
CA ILE A 127 -0.38 7.53 6.91
C ILE A 127 -0.01 9.01 6.93
N ASP A 128 -0.82 9.81 7.61
CA ASP A 128 -0.44 11.19 7.90
C ASP A 128 0.75 11.20 8.86
N LYS A 129 1.84 11.87 8.52
CA LYS A 129 3.04 11.89 9.37
C LYS A 129 2.78 12.42 10.78
N ARG A 130 1.73 13.26 10.96
CA ARG A 130 1.30 13.75 12.28
C ARG A 130 0.69 12.67 13.16
N LEU A 131 0.21 11.57 12.54
CA LEU A 131 -0.37 10.40 13.20
C LEU A 131 0.60 9.22 13.26
N ALA A 132 1.73 9.30 12.54
CA ALA A 132 2.72 8.24 12.51
C ALA A 132 3.35 8.05 13.90
N LEU A 133 3.54 6.81 14.29
CA LEU A 133 4.23 6.50 15.54
C LEU A 133 5.70 6.89 15.46
N PRO A 134 6.24 7.47 16.55
CA PRO A 134 7.65 7.86 16.57
C PRO A 134 8.56 6.63 16.37
N PRO A 135 9.73 6.81 15.73
CA PRO A 135 10.68 5.72 15.46
C PRO A 135 11.12 4.92 16.69
N LYS A 136 11.02 5.49 17.89
CA LYS A 136 11.32 4.80 19.16
C LYS A 136 10.32 3.68 19.49
N ALA A 137 9.12 3.69 18.91
CA ALA A 137 8.17 2.60 19.01
C ALA A 137 8.65 1.34 18.27
N LYS A 138 9.68 1.46 17.42
CA LYS A 138 10.30 0.33 16.69
C LYS A 138 10.88 -0.77 17.61
N GLY A 139 11.14 -0.47 18.89
CA GLY A 139 11.68 -1.45 19.85
C GLY A 139 10.69 -2.53 20.31
N TRP A 140 9.44 -2.48 19.90
CA TRP A 140 8.42 -3.43 20.37
C TRP A 140 8.38 -4.74 19.57
N GLY A 141 9.19 -4.91 18.53
CA GLY A 141 9.36 -6.17 17.80
C GLY A 141 8.09 -6.73 17.11
N TYR A 142 7.03 -5.95 17.05
CA TYR A 142 5.77 -6.34 16.44
C TYR A 142 5.81 -6.06 14.92
N LYS A 143 5.84 -7.11 14.12
CA LYS A 143 5.86 -7.07 12.64
C LYS A 143 4.63 -6.40 11.99
N GLY A 144 3.65 -5.93 12.75
CA GLY A 144 2.44 -5.26 12.27
C GLY A 144 2.45 -3.73 12.41
N PHE A 145 3.51 -3.15 12.99
CA PHE A 145 3.58 -1.71 13.24
C PHE A 145 4.13 -0.89 12.07
N ASP A 146 4.65 -1.52 11.03
CA ASP A 146 5.29 -0.81 9.92
C ASP A 146 4.34 0.20 9.26
N GLN A 147 3.08 -0.17 9.08
CA GLN A 147 2.03 0.70 8.52
C GLN A 147 1.63 1.86 9.44
N ALA A 148 1.92 1.77 10.74
CA ALA A 148 1.67 2.83 11.70
C ALA A 148 2.85 3.81 11.83
N VAL A 149 3.97 3.51 11.18
CA VAL A 149 5.23 4.27 11.26
C VAL A 149 5.54 4.98 9.95
N THR A 150 5.12 4.44 8.80
CA THR A 150 5.47 4.98 7.48
C THR A 150 4.44 4.57 6.43
N HIS A 151 4.53 5.16 5.24
CA HIS A 151 3.82 4.66 4.08
C HIS A 151 4.34 3.27 3.69
N THR A 152 3.46 2.43 3.16
CA THR A 152 3.85 1.12 2.64
C THR A 152 3.20 0.82 1.31
N PHE A 153 3.89 0.08 0.47
CA PHE A 153 3.25 -0.64 -0.64
C PHE A 153 3.36 -2.15 -0.43
N THR A 154 2.44 -2.90 -0.99
CA THR A 154 2.37 -4.35 -0.85
C THR A 154 2.69 -5.02 -2.18
N LEU A 155 3.75 -5.85 -2.20
CA LEU A 155 4.02 -6.77 -3.29
C LEU A 155 3.23 -8.07 -3.08
N GLY A 156 2.69 -8.60 -4.16
CA GLY A 156 1.92 -9.84 -4.12
C GLY A 156 0.43 -9.61 -3.90
N MET A 157 -0.19 -10.40 -3.04
CA MET A 157 -1.64 -10.38 -2.80
C MET A 157 -2.07 -9.12 -2.05
N GLY A 158 -3.12 -8.45 -2.54
CA GLY A 158 -3.80 -7.35 -1.86
C GLY A 158 -4.82 -7.82 -0.82
N GLU A 159 -5.42 -6.88 -0.10
CA GLU A 159 -6.47 -7.14 0.89
C GLU A 159 -7.86 -7.08 0.25
N ALA A 160 -8.50 -8.23 0.05
CA ALA A 160 -9.80 -8.33 -0.61
C ALA A 160 -10.92 -7.52 0.08
N SER A 161 -10.76 -7.20 1.36
CA SER A 161 -11.73 -6.36 2.10
C SER A 161 -11.90 -4.95 1.55
N HIS A 162 -11.04 -4.50 0.64
CA HIS A 162 -11.17 -3.21 -0.06
C HIS A 162 -12.20 -3.24 -1.18
N ILE A 163 -12.63 -4.41 -1.65
CA ILE A 163 -13.62 -4.56 -2.71
C ILE A 163 -15.03 -4.31 -2.13
N GLU A 164 -15.79 -3.42 -2.77
CA GLU A 164 -17.13 -3.05 -2.27
C GLU A 164 -18.21 -4.08 -2.58
N ALA A 165 -18.16 -4.67 -3.75
CA ALA A 165 -19.15 -5.61 -4.22
C ALA A 165 -18.56 -7.03 -4.23
N LEU A 166 -18.29 -7.56 -3.04
CA LEU A 166 -18.01 -8.98 -2.94
C LEU A 166 -19.31 -9.75 -3.20
N GLY A 167 -19.45 -10.26 -4.43
CA GLY A 167 -20.38 -11.33 -4.72
C GLY A 167 -20.02 -12.61 -3.95
N GLU A 168 -20.79 -13.66 -4.15
CA GLU A 168 -20.38 -14.99 -3.70
C GLU A 168 -19.36 -15.53 -4.70
N TYR A 169 -18.09 -15.50 -4.35
CA TYR A 169 -17.01 -16.10 -5.14
C TYR A 169 -16.69 -17.49 -4.59
N THR A 170 -16.49 -18.45 -5.47
CA THR A 170 -16.23 -19.82 -5.07
C THR A 170 -14.75 -20.07 -4.72
N ASN A 171 -13.88 -19.21 -5.23
CA ASN A 171 -12.43 -19.26 -4.98
C ASN A 171 -11.75 -17.93 -5.29
N GLU A 172 -10.45 -17.81 -4.91
CA GLU A 172 -9.65 -16.61 -5.08
C GLU A 172 -9.39 -16.26 -6.56
N GLU A 173 -9.33 -17.24 -7.43
CA GLU A 173 -9.09 -17.02 -8.87
C GLU A 173 -10.30 -16.32 -9.52
N GLU A 174 -11.51 -16.75 -9.18
CA GLU A 174 -12.75 -16.11 -9.63
C GLU A 174 -12.83 -14.68 -9.08
N LEU A 175 -12.54 -14.49 -7.80
CA LEU A 175 -12.48 -13.16 -7.18
C LEU A 175 -11.50 -12.24 -7.95
N ALA A 176 -10.30 -12.71 -8.24
CA ALA A 176 -9.30 -11.91 -8.95
C ALA A 176 -9.71 -11.56 -10.38
N GLN A 177 -10.31 -12.50 -11.11
CA GLN A 177 -10.80 -12.27 -12.48
C GLN A 177 -11.92 -11.21 -12.50
N GLU A 178 -12.87 -11.30 -11.58
CA GLU A 178 -14.02 -10.42 -11.52
C GLU A 178 -13.66 -9.02 -10.98
N THR A 179 -12.75 -8.94 -10.03
CA THR A 179 -12.44 -7.69 -9.32
C THR A 179 -11.14 -7.02 -9.77
N GLY A 180 -10.28 -7.72 -10.51
CA GLY A 180 -8.94 -7.23 -10.88
C GLY A 180 -7.94 -7.21 -9.72
N CYS A 181 -8.23 -7.93 -8.62
CA CYS A 181 -7.28 -8.11 -7.53
C CYS A 181 -6.07 -8.94 -7.98
N ASN A 182 -4.88 -8.55 -7.56
CA ASN A 182 -3.69 -9.34 -7.82
C ASN A 182 -3.67 -10.60 -6.95
N LEU A 183 -3.44 -11.76 -7.57
CA LEU A 183 -3.23 -13.03 -6.87
C LEU A 183 -1.74 -13.31 -6.72
N SER A 184 -1.35 -13.77 -5.55
CA SER A 184 0.00 -14.25 -5.27
C SER A 184 0.02 -15.10 -4.00
N ALA A 185 0.97 -16.03 -3.93
CA ALA A 185 1.25 -16.78 -2.72
C ALA A 185 2.00 -15.97 -1.66
N ILE A 186 2.45 -14.76 -2.00
CA ILE A 186 3.13 -13.87 -1.05
C ILE A 186 2.35 -12.58 -0.81
N ARG A 187 2.60 -11.97 0.35
CA ARG A 187 2.18 -10.62 0.70
C ARG A 187 3.30 -9.95 1.48
N VAL A 188 4.02 -9.05 0.82
CA VAL A 188 5.19 -8.37 1.40
C VAL A 188 4.92 -6.88 1.46
N ARG A 189 4.84 -6.32 2.67
CA ARG A 189 4.73 -4.88 2.89
C ARG A 189 6.11 -4.25 2.91
N VAL A 190 6.28 -3.26 2.07
CA VAL A 190 7.55 -2.56 1.86
C VAL A 190 7.38 -1.10 2.26
N PRO A 191 8.18 -0.59 3.23
CA PRO A 191 8.09 0.79 3.70
C PRO A 191 8.73 1.77 2.70
N PHE A 192 8.07 2.92 2.49
CA PHE A 192 8.63 4.00 1.65
C PHE A 192 8.37 5.38 2.26
N ASP A 193 8.87 6.41 1.63
CA ASP A 193 8.99 7.80 2.07
C ASP A 193 7.80 8.34 2.88
N LEU A 194 8.01 8.69 4.17
CA LEU A 194 7.00 9.31 5.02
C LEU A 194 7.05 10.84 4.97
N GLU A 195 8.25 11.42 4.93
CA GLU A 195 8.45 12.81 5.29
C GLU A 195 8.26 13.78 4.11
N SER A 196 8.61 13.33 2.91
CA SER A 196 8.64 14.19 1.73
C SER A 196 7.61 13.83 0.66
N LEU A 197 6.77 12.82 0.92
CA LEU A 197 5.81 12.34 -0.07
C LEU A 197 4.69 13.35 -0.32
N SER A 198 4.51 13.70 -1.57
CA SER A 198 3.33 14.43 -2.06
C SER A 198 2.54 13.52 -3.00
N VAL A 199 1.22 13.51 -2.85
CA VAL A 199 0.32 12.68 -3.65
C VAL A 199 -0.72 13.56 -4.33
N THR A 200 -0.85 13.39 -5.64
CA THR A 200 -1.82 14.11 -6.47
C THR A 200 -2.76 13.11 -7.12
N CYS A 201 -4.06 13.34 -7.01
CA CYS A 201 -5.10 12.61 -7.73
C CYS A 201 -5.43 13.37 -9.02
N GLU A 202 -5.44 12.69 -10.15
CA GLU A 202 -5.71 13.30 -11.45
C GLU A 202 -7.12 13.89 -11.49
N GLY A 203 -7.24 15.13 -11.98
CA GLY A 203 -8.51 15.88 -12.00
C GLY A 203 -8.92 16.51 -10.66
N GLU A 204 -8.40 16.03 -9.54
CA GLU A 204 -8.82 16.46 -8.19
C GLU A 204 -7.77 17.32 -7.46
N GLY A 205 -6.50 17.21 -7.87
CA GLY A 205 -5.41 17.97 -7.29
C GLY A 205 -4.62 17.22 -6.21
N THR A 206 -3.86 17.98 -5.43
CA THR A 206 -2.97 17.41 -4.40
C THR A 206 -3.78 17.03 -3.16
N ILE A 207 -3.69 15.76 -2.76
CA ILE A 207 -4.36 15.22 -1.56
C ILE A 207 -3.42 15.07 -0.37
N MET A 208 -2.10 14.98 -0.62
CA MET A 208 -1.06 14.93 0.40
C MET A 208 0.12 15.79 -0.02
N ARG A 209 0.72 16.50 0.92
CA ARG A 209 1.94 17.29 0.73
C ARG A 209 2.90 17.06 1.88
N ASP A 210 4.17 16.75 1.54
CA ASP A 210 5.23 16.51 2.52
C ASP A 210 4.80 15.57 3.65
N GLY A 211 4.13 14.45 3.30
CA GLY A 211 3.64 13.43 4.24
C GLY A 211 2.39 13.82 5.04
N GLU A 212 1.76 14.96 4.78
CA GLU A 212 0.54 15.41 5.45
C GLU A 212 -0.65 15.46 4.48
N PHE A 213 -1.77 14.86 4.86
CA PHE A 213 -3.01 15.03 4.11
C PHE A 213 -3.48 16.48 4.18
N ILE A 214 -3.92 17.02 3.02
CA ILE A 214 -4.43 18.39 2.88
C ILE A 214 -5.90 18.34 2.46
N PHE A 215 -6.76 19.03 3.23
CA PHE A 215 -8.20 19.24 2.97
C PHE A 215 -8.57 20.67 3.30
#